data_3added071939686331649375f1113592
#
_entry.id   3added071939686331649375f1113592
#
_cell.length_a   1.000
_cell.length_b   1.000
_cell.length_c   1.000
_cell.angle_alpha   90.00
_cell.angle_beta   90.00
_cell.angle_gamma   90.00
#
_symmetry.space_group_name_H-M   'P 1'
#
loop_
_entity.id
_entity.type
_entity.pdbx_description
1 polymer ?
#
loop_
_entity_poly.entity_id
_entity_poly.type
_entity_poly.pdbx_seq_one_letter_code
_entity_poly.pdbx_strand_id
1 'polypeptide(L)'
;GIRPQDALARGCALQVGERGGIHIDGQCRTSDPDVLAIGECALWDNKIYGLVAPGYQMARIAAATLAGEDACFSGADMSTKLKLLGVDVASFGDAQGRTPGCQSYQWTDGPQQIYKKIVVSQDGKALLGGVLVGDASDYATLLQMMLNGMALPPRPESLILPALEGAAPKALGVAALPDSAPICSCHNVSKGDICQAVNNGARDMSAIKSCTRAATGCGGCSALVKQVMEYQLAEQGVEVKKDVCEHFPWSRQEIYHLVRVNHIHTFEQLISRYGQGHGCDVCKPLVASVLASCWNEYLLKPAHLPLQDTNDRYFANIQKDGSYSVVPRMAAGEVTPDGLIAIGQIAKRYQLYSKVTGGQRIDLFGARLEQLPAIWRELADAGFETGHAYGKSLRTVKSCVGSTWCRYGVQDSTGLAVRLEHRYKGLRAPHKIKMAVSGCTRECAEAQGKDIGVIATDKGWNLYVCGNGGMKPRHADLFASDLDEATLIRSIDRLLMFYIRTADRLQRTSTWMDNLEGGVAYLRQVVLEDSLGIGEELEQEMARIVDSYQCEWQTTLNDPQRLALFRSFVNSDQPDEAVQRRDLRGQPQPLLTETLPEGELPSRPWQAVCDLDAIPAQAGIGARLGERQ
;
A
#
# COMPACT_ATOMS: atom_id res chain seq x y z
N GLY A 1 1.65 -31.18 -5.51
CA GLY A 1 2.39 -31.37 -6.76
C GLY A 1 1.56 -30.94 -7.96
N ILE A 2 2.20 -30.49 -9.01
CA ILE A 2 1.57 -30.08 -10.26
C ILE A 2 1.25 -31.30 -11.09
N ARG A 3 0.06 -31.34 -11.68
CA ARG A 3 -0.31 -32.33 -12.69
C ARG A 3 -0.63 -31.59 -13.96
N PRO A 4 0.14 -31.80 -15.06
CA PRO A 4 -0.14 -31.19 -16.35
C PRO A 4 -1.55 -31.56 -16.84
N GLN A 5 -2.26 -30.56 -17.36
CA GLN A 5 -3.54 -30.78 -18.00
C GLN A 5 -3.29 -31.14 -19.48
N ASP A 6 -3.18 -32.42 -19.76
CA ASP A 6 -2.80 -32.95 -21.09
C ASP A 6 -3.90 -33.79 -21.77
N ALA A 7 -5.11 -33.78 -21.22
CA ALA A 7 -6.22 -34.58 -21.71
C ALA A 7 -6.55 -34.29 -23.18
N LEU A 8 -6.52 -33.02 -23.60
CA LEU A 8 -6.75 -32.62 -24.99
C LEU A 8 -5.67 -33.17 -25.92
N ALA A 9 -4.41 -33.07 -25.50
CA ALA A 9 -3.26 -33.58 -26.27
C ALA A 9 -3.34 -35.11 -26.47
N ARG A 10 -3.74 -35.84 -25.44
CA ARG A 10 -4.00 -37.29 -25.54
C ARG A 10 -5.14 -37.59 -26.52
N GLY A 11 -6.22 -36.81 -26.48
CA GLY A 11 -7.34 -36.93 -27.41
C GLY A 11 -6.97 -36.66 -28.88
N CYS A 12 -5.92 -35.85 -29.10
CA CYS A 12 -5.38 -35.52 -30.41
C CYS A 12 -4.16 -36.40 -30.81
N ALA A 13 -3.87 -37.45 -30.05
CA ALA A 13 -2.75 -38.37 -30.25
C ALA A 13 -1.36 -37.70 -30.26
N LEU A 14 -1.19 -36.54 -29.57
CA LEU A 14 0.12 -35.94 -29.38
C LEU A 14 0.94 -36.75 -28.38
N GLN A 15 2.25 -36.71 -28.49
CA GLN A 15 3.14 -37.39 -27.55
C GLN A 15 3.06 -36.72 -26.17
N VAL A 16 2.82 -37.53 -25.14
CA VAL A 16 2.70 -37.12 -23.75
C VAL A 16 3.59 -37.98 -22.88
N GLY A 17 4.26 -37.38 -21.91
CA GLY A 17 5.14 -38.10 -20.99
C GLY A 17 4.40 -39.08 -20.08
N GLU A 18 5.10 -40.07 -19.54
CA GLU A 18 4.54 -41.09 -18.64
C GLU A 18 3.86 -40.47 -17.39
N ARG A 19 4.44 -39.41 -16.87
CA ARG A 19 3.90 -38.67 -15.71
C ARG A 19 3.00 -37.49 -16.11
N GLY A 20 2.61 -37.40 -17.38
CA GLY A 20 1.91 -36.31 -18.00
C GLY A 20 2.86 -35.25 -18.60
N GLY A 21 2.27 -34.28 -19.27
CA GLY A 21 2.94 -33.18 -19.96
C GLY A 21 3.17 -33.48 -21.45
N ILE A 22 2.92 -32.49 -22.29
CA ILE A 22 3.00 -32.56 -23.75
C ILE A 22 4.47 -32.42 -24.14
N HIS A 23 5.03 -33.41 -24.80
CA HIS A 23 6.41 -33.33 -25.29
C HIS A 23 6.58 -32.17 -26.27
N ILE A 24 7.61 -31.35 -26.05
CA ILE A 24 7.99 -30.26 -26.94
C ILE A 24 9.47 -30.32 -27.27
N ASP A 25 9.81 -29.80 -28.44
CA ASP A 25 11.19 -29.50 -28.82
C ASP A 25 11.66 -28.13 -28.31
N GLY A 26 12.88 -27.74 -28.69
CA GLY A 26 13.44 -26.44 -28.32
C GLY A 26 12.69 -25.24 -28.92
N GLN A 27 11.85 -25.43 -29.91
CA GLN A 27 11.01 -24.40 -30.54
C GLN A 27 9.56 -24.43 -30.02
N CYS A 28 9.30 -25.15 -28.93
CA CYS A 28 8.00 -25.40 -28.32
C CYS A 28 7.00 -26.14 -29.22
N ARG A 29 7.49 -26.85 -30.28
CA ARG A 29 6.64 -27.67 -31.13
C ARG A 29 6.40 -29.03 -30.47
N THR A 30 5.21 -29.54 -30.66
CA THR A 30 4.83 -30.87 -30.19
C THR A 30 5.24 -31.94 -31.20
N SER A 31 4.74 -33.17 -31.04
CA SER A 31 4.89 -34.24 -32.04
C SER A 31 4.19 -33.94 -33.36
N ASP A 32 3.27 -32.98 -33.38
CA ASP A 32 2.67 -32.36 -34.56
C ASP A 32 3.34 -30.99 -34.79
N PRO A 33 4.01 -30.77 -35.94
CA PRO A 33 4.77 -29.56 -36.21
C PRO A 33 3.89 -28.28 -36.27
N ASP A 34 2.60 -28.44 -36.49
CA ASP A 34 1.65 -27.32 -36.55
C ASP A 34 1.02 -26.99 -35.18
N VAL A 35 1.40 -27.76 -34.14
CA VAL A 35 0.88 -27.56 -32.77
C VAL A 35 2.03 -27.24 -31.82
N LEU A 36 1.92 -26.11 -31.12
CA LEU A 36 2.84 -25.69 -30.07
C LEU A 36 2.21 -25.89 -28.68
N ALA A 37 3.04 -26.26 -27.69
CA ALA A 37 2.61 -26.32 -26.31
C ALA A 37 3.57 -25.51 -25.43
N ILE A 38 3.03 -24.73 -24.50
CA ILE A 38 3.78 -23.83 -23.62
C ILE A 38 3.22 -23.87 -22.18
N GLY A 39 4.05 -23.50 -21.23
CA GLY A 39 3.65 -23.38 -19.82
C GLY A 39 3.63 -24.72 -19.08
N GLU A 40 2.78 -24.84 -18.07
CA GLU A 40 2.79 -25.98 -17.14
C GLU A 40 2.29 -27.30 -17.73
N CYS A 41 1.65 -27.28 -18.89
CA CYS A 41 1.27 -28.50 -19.62
C CYS A 41 2.40 -29.06 -20.50
N ALA A 42 3.45 -28.28 -20.78
CA ALA A 42 4.56 -28.69 -21.62
C ALA A 42 5.59 -29.50 -20.86
N LEU A 43 6.17 -30.49 -21.56
CA LEU A 43 7.25 -31.34 -21.07
C LEU A 43 8.46 -31.14 -21.98
N TRP A 44 9.52 -30.52 -21.49
CA TRP A 44 10.78 -30.31 -22.18
C TRP A 44 11.91 -31.02 -21.43
N ASP A 45 12.72 -31.79 -22.10
CA ASP A 45 13.84 -32.56 -21.52
C ASP A 45 13.43 -33.37 -20.27
N ASN A 46 12.28 -34.05 -20.35
CA ASN A 46 11.67 -34.82 -19.25
C ASN A 46 11.35 -33.99 -17.98
N LYS A 47 11.28 -32.65 -18.09
CA LYS A 47 10.95 -31.74 -17.00
C LYS A 47 9.67 -31.00 -17.27
N ILE A 48 8.80 -30.97 -16.26
CA ILE A 48 7.61 -30.10 -16.21
C ILE A 48 7.97 -28.86 -15.41
N TYR A 49 7.77 -27.68 -16.00
CA TYR A 49 8.06 -26.40 -15.39
C TYR A 49 6.81 -25.84 -14.71
N GLY A 50 6.66 -26.16 -13.44
CA GLY A 50 5.48 -25.79 -12.66
C GLY A 50 5.49 -24.36 -12.10
N LEU A 51 6.01 -23.42 -12.87
CA LEU A 51 6.07 -21.99 -12.55
C LEU A 51 5.66 -21.15 -13.75
N VAL A 52 5.15 -19.94 -13.49
CA VAL A 52 4.69 -19.03 -14.54
C VAL A 52 5.85 -18.48 -15.39
N ALA A 53 7.01 -18.18 -14.79
CA ALA A 53 8.15 -17.57 -15.49
C ALA A 53 8.70 -18.41 -16.65
N PRO A 54 8.90 -19.74 -16.52
CA PRO A 54 9.23 -20.60 -17.66
C PRO A 54 8.19 -20.54 -18.78
N GLY A 55 6.90 -20.49 -18.45
CA GLY A 55 5.82 -20.35 -19.43
C GLY A 55 5.92 -19.07 -20.25
N TYR A 56 6.34 -17.96 -19.67
CA TYR A 56 6.60 -16.72 -20.40
C TYR A 56 7.81 -16.83 -21.34
N GLN A 57 8.84 -17.57 -20.94
CA GLN A 57 9.98 -17.84 -21.83
C GLN A 57 9.55 -18.70 -23.02
N MET A 58 8.81 -19.79 -22.76
CA MET A 58 8.25 -20.63 -23.82
C MET A 58 7.34 -19.84 -24.76
N ALA A 59 6.51 -18.93 -24.24
CA ALA A 59 5.62 -18.08 -25.05
C ALA A 59 6.40 -17.17 -26.01
N ARG A 60 7.54 -16.61 -25.58
CA ARG A 60 8.41 -15.81 -26.46
C ARG A 60 9.03 -16.67 -27.55
N ILE A 61 9.51 -17.87 -27.20
CA ILE A 61 10.07 -18.81 -28.16
C ILE A 61 9.00 -19.24 -29.17
N ALA A 62 7.80 -19.60 -28.71
CA ALA A 62 6.70 -19.97 -29.59
C ALA A 62 6.32 -18.82 -30.55
N ALA A 63 6.28 -17.58 -30.06
CA ALA A 63 6.01 -16.40 -30.89
C ALA A 63 7.12 -16.19 -31.95
N ALA A 64 8.39 -16.31 -31.56
CA ALA A 64 9.55 -16.24 -32.46
C ALA A 64 9.50 -17.36 -33.52
N THR A 65 9.18 -18.58 -33.10
CA THR A 65 8.99 -19.74 -34.00
C THR A 65 7.90 -19.45 -35.06
N LEU A 66 6.77 -18.89 -34.63
CA LEU A 66 5.68 -18.52 -35.55
C LEU A 66 6.05 -17.36 -36.48
N ALA A 67 6.93 -16.48 -36.04
CA ALA A 67 7.47 -15.39 -36.86
C ALA A 67 8.60 -15.85 -37.83
N GLY A 68 9.01 -17.12 -37.77
CA GLY A 68 10.11 -17.65 -38.56
C GLY A 68 11.51 -17.25 -38.05
N GLU A 69 11.62 -16.84 -36.81
CA GLU A 69 12.88 -16.49 -36.16
C GLU A 69 13.52 -17.74 -35.53
N ASP A 70 14.85 -17.77 -35.52
CA ASP A 70 15.60 -18.87 -34.91
C ASP A 70 15.79 -18.62 -33.40
N ALA A 71 14.85 -19.15 -32.59
CA ALA A 71 14.87 -19.07 -31.15
C ALA A 71 14.68 -20.45 -30.52
N CYS A 72 15.36 -20.73 -29.41
CA CYS A 72 15.37 -22.05 -28.78
C CYS A 72 15.20 -21.94 -27.26
N PHE A 73 14.28 -22.73 -26.70
CA PHE A 73 14.12 -22.92 -25.27
C PHE A 73 15.17 -23.92 -24.78
N SER A 74 16.05 -23.49 -23.90
CA SER A 74 17.15 -24.28 -23.32
C SER A 74 16.94 -24.62 -21.85
N GLY A 75 15.70 -24.49 -21.36
CA GLY A 75 15.36 -24.66 -19.96
C GLY A 75 15.14 -23.30 -19.24
N ALA A 76 14.69 -23.37 -18.00
CA ALA A 76 14.43 -22.21 -17.18
C ALA A 76 14.81 -22.48 -15.73
N ASP A 77 15.13 -21.41 -15.01
CA ASP A 77 15.33 -21.45 -13.57
C ASP A 77 14.02 -21.75 -12.84
N MET A 78 14.09 -22.71 -11.91
CA MET A 78 12.95 -23.18 -11.09
C MET A 78 13.05 -22.71 -9.64
N SER A 79 13.87 -21.72 -9.36
CA SER A 79 14.05 -21.18 -8.03
C SER A 79 12.77 -20.53 -7.52
N THR A 80 12.44 -20.81 -6.27
CA THR A 80 11.21 -20.32 -5.63
C THR A 80 11.46 -19.82 -4.22
N LYS A 81 10.73 -18.78 -3.81
CA LYS A 81 10.60 -18.37 -2.42
C LYS A 81 9.13 -18.19 -2.10
N LEU A 82 8.65 -18.91 -1.10
CA LEU A 82 7.26 -18.81 -0.64
C LEU A 82 7.25 -18.64 0.87
N LYS A 83 6.13 -18.10 1.36
CA LYS A 83 5.77 -18.13 2.78
C LYS A 83 4.58 -19.07 2.96
N LEU A 84 4.83 -20.24 3.56
CA LEU A 84 3.82 -21.27 3.75
C LEU A 84 3.47 -21.38 5.23
N LEU A 85 2.23 -21.11 5.59
CA LEU A 85 1.75 -21.15 6.99
C LEU A 85 2.62 -20.36 7.97
N GLY A 86 3.12 -19.21 7.52
CA GLY A 86 3.99 -18.36 8.35
C GLY A 86 5.48 -18.69 8.30
N VAL A 87 5.86 -19.81 7.68
CA VAL A 87 7.26 -20.24 7.54
C VAL A 87 7.79 -19.85 6.16
N ASP A 88 8.93 -19.17 6.13
CA ASP A 88 9.64 -18.89 4.89
C ASP A 88 10.29 -20.18 4.35
N VAL A 89 10.03 -20.47 3.07
CA VAL A 89 10.63 -21.61 2.35
C VAL A 89 11.20 -21.12 1.04
N ALA A 90 12.47 -21.40 0.79
CA ALA A 90 13.11 -21.08 -0.46
C ALA A 90 13.91 -22.27 -0.98
N SER A 91 13.93 -22.44 -2.31
CA SER A 91 14.67 -23.49 -3.00
C SER A 91 15.19 -22.94 -4.31
N PHE A 92 16.43 -23.27 -4.66
CA PHE A 92 17.06 -22.83 -5.90
C PHE A 92 18.06 -23.88 -6.41
N GLY A 93 18.23 -23.94 -7.72
CA GLY A 93 19.17 -24.82 -8.41
C GLY A 93 19.01 -26.30 -8.06
N ASP A 94 20.12 -27.00 -7.95
CA ASP A 94 20.18 -28.43 -7.53
C ASP A 94 20.04 -28.56 -6.02
N ALA A 95 18.88 -28.18 -5.50
CA ALA A 95 18.58 -28.24 -4.08
C ALA A 95 18.69 -29.64 -3.46
N GLN A 96 18.58 -30.68 -4.28
CA GLN A 96 18.61 -32.06 -3.82
C GLN A 96 20.02 -32.68 -3.87
N GLY A 97 20.98 -32.06 -4.56
CA GLY A 97 22.32 -32.56 -4.70
C GLY A 97 22.40 -33.78 -5.64
N ARG A 98 21.74 -33.69 -6.80
CA ARG A 98 21.74 -34.74 -7.82
C ARG A 98 22.96 -34.70 -8.73
N THR A 99 23.66 -33.60 -8.74
CA THR A 99 24.87 -33.42 -9.53
C THR A 99 25.97 -34.39 -9.03
N PRO A 100 26.53 -35.23 -9.87
CA PRO A 100 27.57 -36.21 -9.47
C PRO A 100 28.77 -35.51 -8.82
N GLY A 101 29.21 -36.02 -7.66
CA GLY A 101 30.36 -35.49 -6.93
C GLY A 101 30.11 -34.21 -6.14
N CYS A 102 28.90 -33.65 -6.15
CA CYS A 102 28.59 -32.46 -5.38
C CYS A 102 28.74 -32.70 -3.86
N GLN A 103 29.03 -31.63 -3.13
CA GLN A 103 29.09 -31.61 -1.66
C GLN A 103 27.93 -30.79 -1.13
N SER A 104 27.46 -31.07 0.10
CA SER A 104 26.42 -30.30 0.74
C SER A 104 26.79 -29.89 2.14
N TYR A 105 26.49 -28.63 2.47
CA TYR A 105 26.58 -28.07 3.82
C TYR A 105 25.19 -27.86 4.35
N GLN A 106 24.95 -28.22 5.62
CA GLN A 106 23.65 -28.09 6.28
C GLN A 106 23.82 -27.44 7.63
N TRP A 107 22.90 -26.57 7.97
CA TRP A 107 22.80 -25.96 9.29
C TRP A 107 21.34 -26.03 9.78
N THR A 108 21.16 -26.42 11.04
CA THR A 108 19.86 -26.57 11.66
C THR A 108 19.86 -25.91 13.03
N ASP A 109 18.85 -25.07 13.28
CA ASP A 109 18.55 -24.51 14.59
C ASP A 109 17.17 -25.00 15.02
N GLY A 110 17.13 -25.96 15.94
CA GLY A 110 15.88 -26.56 16.42
C GLY A 110 14.99 -25.59 17.18
N PRO A 111 15.52 -24.81 18.15
CA PRO A 111 14.76 -23.77 18.86
C PRO A 111 14.11 -22.73 17.96
N GLN A 112 14.82 -22.25 16.95
CA GLN A 112 14.32 -21.23 16.01
C GLN A 112 13.60 -21.84 14.81
N GLN A 113 13.55 -23.16 14.69
CA GLN A 113 12.94 -23.89 13.56
C GLN A 113 13.52 -23.48 12.19
N ILE A 114 14.85 -23.30 12.14
CA ILE A 114 15.57 -22.93 10.94
C ILE A 114 16.31 -24.14 10.38
N TYR A 115 16.20 -24.34 9.06
CA TYR A 115 16.99 -25.29 8.29
C TYR A 115 17.56 -24.60 7.05
N LYS A 116 18.88 -24.66 6.87
CA LYS A 116 19.56 -24.15 5.68
C LYS A 116 20.47 -25.23 5.10
N LYS A 117 20.40 -25.41 3.79
CA LYS A 117 21.26 -26.32 3.02
C LYS A 117 21.76 -25.61 1.78
N ILE A 118 23.04 -25.73 1.48
CA ILE A 118 23.62 -25.37 0.19
C ILE A 118 24.31 -26.59 -0.41
N VAL A 119 24.30 -26.67 -1.73
CA VAL A 119 24.94 -27.68 -2.55
C VAL A 119 26.01 -27.00 -3.40
N VAL A 120 27.24 -27.49 -3.33
CA VAL A 120 28.38 -26.92 -4.03
C VAL A 120 29.03 -27.97 -4.96
N SER A 121 29.78 -27.50 -5.94
CA SER A 121 30.53 -28.36 -6.85
C SER A 121 31.57 -29.24 -6.11
N GLN A 122 32.06 -30.31 -6.75
CA GLN A 122 33.03 -31.23 -6.19
C GLN A 122 34.32 -30.54 -5.74
N ASP A 123 34.73 -29.49 -6.44
CA ASP A 123 35.90 -28.66 -6.09
C ASP A 123 35.61 -27.54 -5.08
N GLY A 124 34.37 -27.44 -4.61
CA GLY A 124 33.91 -26.43 -3.63
C GLY A 124 33.88 -24.99 -4.13
N LYS A 125 34.03 -24.78 -5.46
CA LYS A 125 34.17 -23.42 -6.01
C LYS A 125 32.88 -22.81 -6.55
N ALA A 126 31.87 -23.60 -6.88
CA ALA A 126 30.61 -23.15 -7.45
C ALA A 126 29.43 -23.57 -6.60
N LEU A 127 28.47 -22.65 -6.43
CA LEU A 127 27.17 -22.92 -5.79
C LEU A 127 26.25 -23.56 -6.84
N LEU A 128 25.74 -24.74 -6.55
CA LEU A 128 24.86 -25.51 -7.44
C LEU A 128 23.40 -25.39 -7.06
N GLY A 129 23.10 -25.13 -5.80
CA GLY A 129 21.73 -25.00 -5.33
C GLY A 129 21.61 -24.93 -3.81
N GLY A 130 20.37 -24.89 -3.32
CA GLY A 130 20.12 -24.88 -1.88
C GLY A 130 18.65 -24.85 -1.49
N VAL A 131 18.41 -25.04 -0.19
CA VAL A 131 17.10 -24.97 0.46
C VAL A 131 17.24 -24.17 1.74
N LEU A 132 16.33 -23.24 1.96
CA LEU A 132 16.22 -22.44 3.19
C LEU A 132 14.80 -22.59 3.74
N VAL A 133 14.66 -22.90 5.02
CA VAL A 133 13.36 -23.03 5.72
C VAL A 133 13.46 -22.29 7.04
N GLY A 134 12.43 -21.55 7.41
CA GLY A 134 12.36 -20.71 8.62
C GLY A 134 12.98 -19.33 8.42
N ASP A 135 14.25 -19.28 8.01
CA ASP A 135 14.93 -18.05 7.61
C ASP A 135 15.43 -18.15 6.18
N ALA A 136 14.83 -17.42 5.27
CA ALA A 136 15.19 -17.32 3.86
C ALA A 136 15.74 -15.92 3.49
N SER A 137 16.32 -15.19 4.43
CA SER A 137 16.91 -13.86 4.20
C SER A 137 18.04 -13.89 3.17
N ASP A 138 18.89 -14.93 3.20
CA ASP A 138 20.05 -15.10 2.31
C ASP A 138 19.66 -15.54 0.89
N TYR A 139 18.40 -15.90 0.61
CA TYR A 139 17.95 -16.48 -0.66
C TYR A 139 18.35 -15.67 -1.89
N ALA A 140 18.10 -14.35 -1.87
CA ALA A 140 18.37 -13.50 -3.03
C ALA A 140 19.86 -13.48 -3.37
N THR A 141 20.73 -13.40 -2.36
CA THR A 141 22.19 -13.42 -2.52
C THR A 141 22.68 -14.75 -3.05
N LEU A 142 22.24 -15.86 -2.44
CA LEU A 142 22.65 -17.22 -2.85
C LEU A 142 22.17 -17.54 -4.27
N LEU A 143 20.94 -17.15 -4.63
CA LEU A 143 20.43 -17.31 -5.99
C LEU A 143 21.27 -16.55 -7.00
N GLN A 144 21.63 -15.30 -6.74
CA GLN A 144 22.49 -14.51 -7.63
C GLN A 144 23.89 -15.09 -7.74
N MET A 145 24.45 -15.60 -6.65
CA MET A 145 25.75 -16.28 -6.68
C MET A 145 25.72 -17.51 -7.60
N MET A 146 24.65 -18.31 -7.50
CA MET A 146 24.48 -19.50 -8.36
C MET A 146 24.27 -19.12 -9.83
N LEU A 147 23.32 -18.22 -10.11
CA LEU A 147 22.97 -17.85 -11.50
C LEU A 147 24.13 -17.19 -12.25
N ASN A 148 25.00 -16.48 -11.56
CA ASN A 148 26.12 -15.76 -12.15
C ASN A 148 27.45 -16.51 -12.01
N GLY A 149 27.45 -17.76 -11.52
CA GLY A 149 28.66 -18.55 -11.35
C GLY A 149 29.73 -17.89 -10.48
N MET A 150 29.30 -17.13 -9.45
CA MET A 150 30.22 -16.39 -8.59
C MET A 150 31.08 -17.34 -7.75
N ALA A 151 32.36 -17.02 -7.61
CA ALA A 151 33.27 -17.82 -6.80
C ALA A 151 32.83 -17.83 -5.33
N LEU A 152 32.85 -19.04 -4.74
CA LEU A 152 32.50 -19.20 -3.33
C LEU A 152 33.65 -18.74 -2.41
N PRO A 153 33.32 -18.29 -1.19
CA PRO A 153 34.35 -18.04 -0.17
C PRO A 153 35.11 -19.34 0.16
N PRO A 154 36.35 -19.27 0.69
CA PRO A 154 37.13 -20.43 1.07
C PRO A 154 36.44 -21.39 2.06
N ARG A 155 35.44 -20.90 2.75
CA ARG A 155 34.56 -21.65 3.65
C ARG A 155 33.10 -21.48 3.22
N PRO A 156 32.58 -22.28 2.29
CA PRO A 156 31.23 -22.15 1.75
C PRO A 156 30.11 -22.21 2.80
N GLU A 157 30.31 -22.96 3.88
CA GLU A 157 29.39 -23.07 4.99
C GLU A 157 29.12 -21.73 5.67
N SER A 158 30.05 -20.77 5.61
CA SER A 158 29.86 -19.43 6.14
C SER A 158 28.67 -18.69 5.53
N LEU A 159 28.23 -19.08 4.34
CA LEU A 159 27.08 -18.47 3.67
C LEU A 159 25.74 -18.76 4.36
N ILE A 160 25.66 -19.87 5.12
CA ILE A 160 24.42 -20.28 5.80
C ILE A 160 24.50 -20.24 7.32
N LEU A 161 25.68 -20.04 7.89
CA LEU A 161 25.86 -19.92 9.34
C LEU A 161 25.37 -18.54 9.84
N PRO A 162 24.89 -18.42 11.09
CA PRO A 162 24.58 -17.13 11.70
C PRO A 162 25.78 -16.19 11.68
N ALA A 163 25.54 -14.89 11.55
CA ALA A 163 26.57 -13.88 11.71
C ALA A 163 27.10 -13.90 13.16
N LEU A 164 28.40 -14.01 13.35
CA LEU A 164 29.02 -13.81 14.65
C LEU A 164 29.03 -12.30 14.96
N GLU A 165 28.81 -11.94 16.23
CA GLU A 165 28.92 -10.54 16.68
C GLU A 165 30.29 -9.97 16.30
N GLY A 166 30.32 -8.86 15.57
CA GLY A 166 31.54 -8.20 15.10
C GLY A 166 32.09 -8.71 13.77
N ALA A 167 31.48 -9.67 13.09
CA ALA A 167 31.85 -10.09 11.73
C ALA A 167 31.36 -9.08 10.69
N ALA A 168 32.19 -8.83 9.66
CA ALA A 168 31.79 -8.01 8.51
C ALA A 168 30.49 -8.54 7.86
N PRO A 169 29.63 -7.66 7.31
CA PRO A 169 28.36 -8.07 6.69
C PRO A 169 28.58 -9.16 5.66
N LYS A 170 27.79 -10.24 5.72
CA LYS A 170 27.84 -11.40 4.80
C LYS A 170 27.45 -11.08 3.36
N ALA A 171 26.87 -9.92 3.10
CA ALA A 171 26.32 -9.57 1.81
C ALA A 171 27.42 -9.14 0.85
N LEU A 172 27.66 -9.93 -0.16
CA LEU A 172 28.14 -9.43 -1.44
C LEU A 172 27.04 -8.48 -1.96
N GLY A 173 27.23 -7.17 -1.70
CA GLY A 173 26.27 -6.16 -2.10
C GLY A 173 26.06 -6.13 -3.62
N VAL A 174 25.09 -5.37 -4.08
CA VAL A 174 24.79 -5.15 -5.50
C VAL A 174 26.03 -4.75 -6.31
N ALA A 175 27.02 -4.13 -5.67
CA ALA A 175 28.33 -3.80 -6.26
C ALA A 175 29.04 -5.01 -6.86
N ALA A 176 28.96 -6.17 -6.23
CA ALA A 176 29.65 -7.39 -6.66
C ALA A 176 28.95 -8.15 -7.80
N LEU A 177 27.72 -7.78 -8.13
CA LEU A 177 27.00 -8.40 -9.25
C LEU A 177 27.57 -7.90 -10.59
N PRO A 178 27.85 -8.78 -11.57
CA PRO A 178 28.23 -8.38 -12.91
C PRO A 178 27.06 -7.63 -13.61
N ASP A 179 27.37 -6.79 -14.59
CA ASP A 179 26.33 -6.05 -15.32
C ASP A 179 25.37 -6.97 -16.09
N SER A 180 25.83 -8.16 -16.48
CA SER A 180 24.99 -9.19 -17.10
C SER A 180 24.05 -9.90 -16.12
N ALA A 181 24.15 -9.65 -14.81
CA ALA A 181 23.35 -10.33 -13.80
C ALA A 181 21.85 -10.09 -14.02
N PRO A 182 21.03 -11.15 -14.18
CA PRO A 182 19.59 -11.02 -14.39
C PRO A 182 18.91 -10.54 -13.09
N ILE A 183 18.36 -9.33 -13.11
CA ILE A 183 17.64 -8.72 -11.99
C ILE A 183 16.15 -8.99 -12.08
N CYS A 184 15.56 -8.88 -13.28
CA CYS A 184 14.15 -9.14 -13.52
C CYS A 184 13.95 -10.26 -14.53
N SER A 185 13.64 -11.48 -14.07
CA SER A 185 13.41 -12.64 -14.94
C SER A 185 12.16 -12.50 -15.81
N CYS A 186 11.08 -11.81 -15.32
CA CYS A 186 9.86 -11.65 -16.10
C CYS A 186 10.06 -10.83 -17.37
N HIS A 187 10.97 -9.86 -17.36
CA HIS A 187 11.23 -8.95 -18.47
C HIS A 187 12.67 -9.04 -19.00
N ASN A 188 13.44 -10.02 -18.51
CA ASN A 188 14.83 -10.27 -18.89
C ASN A 188 15.70 -8.99 -18.78
N VAL A 189 15.61 -8.31 -17.64
CA VAL A 189 16.35 -7.07 -17.37
C VAL A 189 17.55 -7.38 -16.50
N SER A 190 18.75 -7.02 -16.97
CA SER A 190 20.01 -7.18 -16.26
C SER A 190 20.32 -6.01 -15.33
N LYS A 191 21.36 -6.13 -14.49
CA LYS A 191 21.92 -5.01 -13.73
C LYS A 191 22.38 -3.90 -14.66
N GLY A 192 23.07 -4.23 -15.75
CA GLY A 192 23.56 -3.28 -16.74
C GLY A 192 22.43 -2.45 -17.36
N ASP A 193 21.28 -3.05 -17.68
CA ASP A 193 20.12 -2.34 -18.23
C ASP A 193 19.59 -1.29 -17.23
N ILE A 194 19.54 -1.63 -15.95
CA ILE A 194 19.12 -0.71 -14.89
C ILE A 194 20.15 0.41 -14.72
N CYS A 195 21.45 0.07 -14.65
CA CYS A 195 22.52 1.05 -14.57
C CYS A 195 22.51 2.00 -15.76
N GLN A 196 22.28 1.46 -16.97
CA GLN A 196 22.16 2.28 -18.19
C GLN A 196 20.95 3.21 -18.14
N ALA A 197 19.80 2.73 -17.66
CA ALA A 197 18.63 3.60 -17.46
C ALA A 197 18.92 4.74 -16.48
N VAL A 198 19.65 4.46 -15.38
CA VAL A 198 20.09 5.50 -14.44
C VAL A 198 21.06 6.48 -15.10
N ASN A 199 22.02 5.99 -15.89
CA ASN A 199 22.97 6.83 -16.65
C ASN A 199 22.25 7.73 -17.66
N ASN A 200 21.14 7.26 -18.21
CA ASN A 200 20.27 8.00 -19.12
C ASN A 200 19.26 8.92 -18.42
N GLY A 201 19.39 9.10 -17.10
CA GLY A 201 18.61 10.07 -16.34
C GLY A 201 17.45 9.52 -15.52
N ALA A 202 17.23 8.22 -15.45
CA ALA A 202 16.24 7.65 -14.55
C ALA A 202 16.69 7.82 -13.08
N ARG A 203 15.91 8.53 -12.27
CA ARG A 203 16.25 8.89 -10.88
C ARG A 203 15.34 8.25 -9.83
N ASP A 204 14.27 7.59 -10.25
CA ASP A 204 13.31 6.94 -9.38
C ASP A 204 12.80 5.62 -9.97
N MET A 205 12.10 4.85 -9.13
CA MET A 205 11.55 3.55 -9.52
C MET A 205 10.51 3.63 -10.65
N SER A 206 9.82 4.77 -10.81
CA SER A 206 8.84 4.96 -11.87
C SER A 206 9.53 5.09 -13.23
N ALA A 207 10.59 5.89 -13.28
CA ALA A 207 11.42 6.04 -14.46
C ALA A 207 12.09 4.71 -14.86
N ILE A 208 12.67 3.97 -13.89
CA ILE A 208 13.25 2.64 -14.15
C ILE A 208 12.21 1.67 -14.72
N LYS A 209 11.02 1.62 -14.15
CA LYS A 209 9.91 0.79 -14.66
C LYS A 209 9.50 1.16 -16.07
N SER A 210 9.44 2.44 -16.37
CA SER A 210 9.08 2.94 -17.71
C SER A 210 10.13 2.60 -18.75
N CYS A 211 11.42 2.74 -18.42
CA CYS A 211 12.54 2.50 -19.35
C CYS A 211 12.81 1.00 -19.56
N THR A 212 12.76 0.19 -18.48
CA THR A 212 13.25 -1.20 -18.51
C THR A 212 12.14 -2.24 -18.37
N ARG A 213 10.93 -1.86 -17.95
CA ARG A 213 9.85 -2.75 -17.51
C ARG A 213 10.18 -3.60 -16.27
N ALA A 214 11.36 -3.46 -15.66
CA ALA A 214 11.69 -4.17 -14.43
C ALA A 214 10.66 -3.88 -13.34
N ALA A 215 10.32 -4.89 -12.54
CA ALA A 215 9.34 -4.82 -11.45
C ALA A 215 7.88 -4.46 -11.87
N THR A 216 7.52 -4.59 -13.16
CA THR A 216 6.13 -4.39 -13.63
C THR A 216 5.34 -5.68 -13.77
N GLY A 217 5.99 -6.85 -13.80
CA GLY A 217 5.38 -8.17 -13.85
C GLY A 217 5.00 -8.68 -12.47
N CYS A 218 5.67 -9.75 -11.99
CA CYS A 218 5.39 -10.36 -10.69
C CYS A 218 5.76 -9.49 -9.46
N GLY A 219 6.58 -8.44 -9.65
CA GLY A 219 7.02 -7.53 -8.60
C GLY A 219 8.12 -8.07 -7.68
N GLY A 220 8.51 -9.33 -7.79
CA GLY A 220 9.49 -10.00 -6.91
C GLY A 220 10.89 -9.37 -6.93
N CYS A 221 11.27 -8.72 -8.03
CA CYS A 221 12.56 -8.05 -8.16
C CYS A 221 12.58 -6.60 -7.67
N SER A 222 11.46 -6.03 -7.21
CA SER A 222 11.35 -4.60 -6.89
C SER A 222 12.41 -4.12 -5.90
N ALA A 223 12.70 -4.89 -4.86
CA ALA A 223 13.70 -4.52 -3.86
C ALA A 223 15.12 -4.50 -4.46
N LEU A 224 15.45 -5.50 -5.26
CA LEU A 224 16.77 -5.60 -5.89
C LEU A 224 16.95 -4.54 -6.97
N VAL A 225 15.93 -4.25 -7.78
CA VAL A 225 15.93 -3.15 -8.76
C VAL A 225 16.20 -1.81 -8.07
N LYS A 226 15.56 -1.57 -6.92
CA LYS A 226 15.79 -0.36 -6.12
C LYS A 226 17.24 -0.28 -5.62
N GLN A 227 17.78 -1.37 -5.09
CA GLN A 227 19.17 -1.42 -4.62
C GLN A 227 20.18 -1.15 -5.76
N VAL A 228 19.95 -1.70 -6.96
CA VAL A 228 20.81 -1.44 -8.14
C VAL A 228 20.73 0.04 -8.55
N MET A 229 19.53 0.61 -8.58
CA MET A 229 19.33 2.02 -8.88
C MET A 229 20.04 2.92 -7.86
N GLU A 230 19.83 2.67 -6.57
CA GLU A 230 20.45 3.46 -5.48
C GLU A 230 21.98 3.33 -5.51
N TYR A 231 22.50 2.13 -5.74
CA TYR A 231 23.94 1.90 -5.93
C TYR A 231 24.50 2.73 -7.09
N GLN A 232 23.86 2.68 -8.27
CA GLN A 232 24.33 3.41 -9.45
C GLN A 232 24.22 4.92 -9.28
N LEU A 233 23.20 5.42 -8.59
CA LEU A 233 23.07 6.83 -8.24
C LEU A 233 24.19 7.28 -7.28
N ALA A 234 24.51 6.46 -6.28
CA ALA A 234 25.60 6.72 -5.35
C ALA A 234 26.98 6.76 -6.06
N GLU A 235 27.24 5.84 -7.01
CA GLU A 235 28.46 5.83 -7.85
C GLU A 235 28.59 7.11 -8.68
N GLN A 236 27.46 7.72 -9.07
CA GLN A 236 27.45 9.01 -9.76
C GLN A 236 27.58 10.22 -8.82
N GLY A 237 27.73 9.99 -7.52
CA GLY A 237 27.71 11.04 -6.50
C GLY A 237 26.34 11.73 -6.34
N VAL A 238 25.27 11.11 -6.84
CA VAL A 238 23.91 11.59 -6.70
C VAL A 238 23.35 11.04 -5.40
N GLU A 239 23.25 11.88 -4.40
CA GLU A 239 22.53 11.56 -3.17
C GLU A 239 21.05 11.35 -3.51
N VAL A 240 20.51 10.18 -3.19
CA VAL A 240 19.06 9.90 -3.34
C VAL A 240 18.33 10.66 -2.24
N LYS A 241 17.99 11.91 -2.54
CA LYS A 241 17.25 12.76 -1.61
C LYS A 241 15.82 12.25 -1.49
N LYS A 242 15.37 12.05 -0.26
CA LYS A 242 13.96 11.75 0.07
C LYS A 242 13.16 13.05 0.23
N ASP A 243 13.39 14.00 -0.65
CA ASP A 243 12.78 15.32 -0.60
C ASP A 243 11.26 15.21 -0.69
N VAL A 244 10.56 16.02 0.11
CA VAL A 244 9.09 16.08 0.05
C VAL A 244 8.63 16.64 -1.29
N CYS A 245 9.24 17.72 -1.76
CA CYS A 245 8.98 18.36 -3.05
C CYS A 245 10.05 19.42 -3.33
N GLU A 246 9.96 20.10 -4.48
CA GLU A 246 10.84 21.20 -4.86
C GLU A 246 10.92 22.35 -3.84
N HIS A 247 9.86 22.56 -3.03
CA HIS A 247 9.82 23.62 -2.01
C HIS A 247 10.54 23.23 -0.71
N PHE A 248 10.67 21.93 -0.42
CA PHE A 248 11.33 21.42 0.78
C PHE A 248 12.30 20.30 0.41
N PRO A 249 13.63 20.57 0.40
CA PRO A 249 14.66 19.56 0.18
C PRO A 249 14.92 18.73 1.44
N TRP A 250 13.85 18.29 2.10
CA TRP A 250 13.85 17.54 3.34
C TRP A 250 12.84 16.40 3.27
N SER A 251 13.14 15.28 3.90
CA SER A 251 12.18 14.21 4.12
C SER A 251 11.12 14.63 5.15
N ARG A 252 10.01 13.90 5.22
CA ARG A 252 8.98 14.16 6.24
C ARG A 252 9.53 14.04 7.67
N GLN A 253 10.42 13.07 7.92
CA GLN A 253 11.04 12.87 9.24
C GLN A 253 11.94 14.06 9.61
N GLU A 254 12.73 14.54 8.67
CA GLU A 254 13.58 15.72 8.88
C GLU A 254 12.73 16.96 9.14
N ILE A 255 11.64 17.17 8.38
CA ILE A 255 10.69 18.26 8.64
C ILE A 255 10.09 18.14 10.05
N TYR A 256 9.70 16.93 10.48
CA TYR A 256 9.21 16.71 11.85
C TYR A 256 10.25 17.11 12.89
N HIS A 257 11.51 16.74 12.70
CA HIS A 257 12.62 17.12 13.57
C HIS A 257 12.87 18.63 13.58
N LEU A 258 12.90 19.27 12.39
CA LEU A 258 13.09 20.73 12.27
C LEU A 258 11.98 21.49 13.02
N VAL A 259 10.72 21.04 12.87
CA VAL A 259 9.57 21.63 13.55
C VAL A 259 9.73 21.52 15.08
N ARG A 260 10.06 20.34 15.61
CA ARG A 260 10.21 20.10 17.04
C ARG A 260 11.40 20.85 17.66
N VAL A 261 12.57 20.72 17.07
CA VAL A 261 13.83 21.27 17.62
C VAL A 261 13.84 22.81 17.57
N ASN A 262 13.25 23.39 16.51
CA ASN A 262 13.25 24.84 16.31
C ASN A 262 11.96 25.52 16.75
N HIS A 263 11.05 24.81 17.44
CA HIS A 263 9.76 25.33 17.92
C HIS A 263 8.97 26.09 16.86
N ILE A 264 8.85 25.48 15.66
CA ILE A 264 8.13 26.09 14.52
C ILE A 264 6.64 25.79 14.67
N HIS A 265 5.81 26.82 14.60
CA HIS A 265 4.36 26.70 14.79
C HIS A 265 3.54 27.01 13.54
N THR A 266 4.14 27.60 12.48
CA THR A 266 3.43 27.94 11.27
C THR A 266 4.14 27.45 10.01
N PHE A 267 3.35 27.28 8.93
CA PHE A 267 3.90 26.91 7.63
C PHE A 267 4.86 27.99 7.12
N GLU A 268 4.52 29.25 7.28
CA GLU A 268 5.33 30.41 6.85
C GLU A 268 6.68 30.44 7.56
N GLN A 269 6.72 30.16 8.86
CA GLN A 269 7.98 30.05 9.60
C GLN A 269 8.85 28.91 9.07
N LEU A 270 8.24 27.77 8.73
CA LEU A 270 8.98 26.63 8.24
C LEU A 270 9.54 26.90 6.83
N ILE A 271 8.68 27.36 5.90
CA ILE A 271 9.10 27.57 4.51
C ILE A 271 10.12 28.71 4.36
N SER A 272 10.00 29.77 5.16
CA SER A 272 10.94 30.89 5.12
C SER A 272 12.34 30.55 5.64
N ARG A 273 12.44 29.58 6.58
CA ARG A 273 13.72 29.19 7.18
C ARG A 273 14.38 28.00 6.48
N TYR A 274 13.58 27.04 6.02
CA TYR A 274 14.03 25.73 5.58
C TYR A 274 13.48 25.29 4.23
N GLY A 275 12.72 26.15 3.56
CA GLY A 275 12.12 25.89 2.26
C GLY A 275 12.35 27.03 1.27
N GLN A 276 11.64 26.96 0.15
CA GLN A 276 11.65 27.99 -0.89
C GLN A 276 10.28 28.14 -1.56
N GLY A 277 10.02 29.33 -2.14
CA GLY A 277 8.76 29.63 -2.83
C GLY A 277 7.57 29.73 -1.87
N HIS A 278 6.37 29.34 -2.34
CA HIS A 278 5.11 29.51 -1.62
C HIS A 278 4.45 28.17 -1.19
N GLY A 279 5.15 27.05 -1.44
CA GLY A 279 4.61 25.72 -1.18
C GLY A 279 3.61 25.25 -2.26
N CYS A 280 3.27 23.95 -2.22
CA CYS A 280 2.36 23.27 -3.15
C CYS A 280 1.41 22.33 -2.41
N ASP A 281 0.50 21.70 -3.17
CA ASP A 281 -0.49 20.74 -2.63
C ASP A 281 0.14 19.44 -2.05
N VAL A 282 1.46 19.29 -2.17
CA VAL A 282 2.22 18.19 -1.57
C VAL A 282 2.71 18.59 -0.18
N CYS A 283 3.45 19.69 -0.05
CA CYS A 283 4.08 20.09 1.21
C CYS A 283 3.10 20.75 2.19
N LYS A 284 2.12 21.52 1.71
CA LYS A 284 1.15 22.19 2.59
C LYS A 284 0.40 21.21 3.50
N PRO A 285 -0.28 20.16 2.99
CA PRO A 285 -0.97 19.21 3.85
C PRO A 285 -0.03 18.37 4.73
N LEU A 286 1.19 18.09 4.24
CA LEU A 286 2.19 17.38 5.02
C LEU A 286 2.63 18.21 6.23
N VAL A 287 3.00 19.47 6.00
CA VAL A 287 3.45 20.36 7.09
C VAL A 287 2.33 20.62 8.08
N ALA A 288 1.09 20.83 7.62
CA ALA A 288 -0.07 20.96 8.51
C ALA A 288 -0.23 19.74 9.42
N SER A 289 -0.10 18.53 8.86
CA SER A 289 -0.13 17.29 9.63
C SER A 289 1.01 17.19 10.64
N VAL A 290 2.22 17.58 10.26
CA VAL A 290 3.39 17.59 11.16
C VAL A 290 3.20 18.60 12.30
N LEU A 291 2.78 19.83 11.99
CA LEU A 291 2.53 20.86 12.99
C LEU A 291 1.46 20.41 14.01
N ALA A 292 0.36 19.83 13.52
CA ALA A 292 -0.69 19.31 14.36
C ALA A 292 -0.18 18.17 15.28
N SER A 293 0.62 17.26 14.74
CA SER A 293 1.19 16.14 15.51
C SER A 293 2.22 16.61 16.55
N CYS A 294 3.08 17.58 16.20
CA CYS A 294 4.11 18.08 17.11
C CYS A 294 3.54 18.87 18.30
N TRP A 295 2.48 19.63 18.05
CA TRP A 295 1.90 20.55 19.02
C TRP A 295 0.54 20.10 19.56
N ASN A 296 0.08 18.92 19.13
CA ASN A 296 -1.23 18.34 19.50
C ASN A 296 -2.41 19.31 19.25
N GLU A 297 -2.38 19.95 18.10
CA GLU A 297 -3.43 20.83 17.66
C GLU A 297 -4.45 20.09 16.78
N TYR A 298 -5.69 20.57 16.77
CA TYR A 298 -6.68 20.07 15.81
C TYR A 298 -6.23 20.39 14.38
N LEU A 299 -6.11 19.35 13.54
CA LEU A 299 -5.54 19.46 12.19
C LEU A 299 -6.28 20.48 11.31
N LEU A 300 -7.60 20.59 11.44
CA LEU A 300 -8.43 21.51 10.67
C LEU A 300 -8.72 22.82 11.43
N LYS A 301 -7.88 23.22 12.35
CA LYS A 301 -7.86 24.54 12.97
C LYS A 301 -7.79 25.62 11.88
N PRO A 302 -8.41 26.81 12.05
CA PRO A 302 -8.41 27.85 11.02
C PRO A 302 -7.04 28.17 10.42
N ALA A 303 -5.97 28.13 11.21
CA ALA A 303 -4.60 28.35 10.73
C ALA A 303 -4.08 27.22 9.82
N HIS A 304 -4.57 25.99 9.96
CA HIS A 304 -4.14 24.83 9.16
C HIS A 304 -5.08 24.50 8.01
N LEU A 305 -6.33 24.94 8.07
CA LEU A 305 -7.36 24.63 7.07
C LEU A 305 -6.97 25.03 5.64
N PRO A 306 -6.39 26.20 5.38
CA PRO A 306 -5.96 26.59 4.03
C PRO A 306 -4.82 25.71 3.46
N LEU A 307 -4.14 24.96 4.32
CA LEU A 307 -3.04 24.10 3.92
C LEU A 307 -3.52 22.71 3.44
N GLN A 308 -4.78 22.35 3.69
CA GLN A 308 -5.30 21.02 3.40
C GLN A 308 -5.57 20.80 1.90
N ASP A 309 -5.55 19.54 1.47
CA ASP A 309 -6.01 19.14 0.13
C ASP A 309 -7.53 19.31 -0.04
N THR A 310 -8.01 19.18 -1.28
CA THR A 310 -9.41 19.42 -1.62
C THR A 310 -10.38 18.56 -0.80
N ASN A 311 -10.07 17.27 -0.60
CA ASN A 311 -10.97 16.37 0.12
C ASN A 311 -11.05 16.68 1.62
N ASP A 312 -9.92 17.03 2.23
CA ASP A 312 -9.90 17.47 3.64
C ASP A 312 -10.53 18.86 3.82
N ARG A 313 -10.39 19.75 2.84
CA ARG A 313 -10.97 21.10 2.88
C ARG A 313 -12.50 21.06 2.83
N TYR A 314 -13.07 20.17 2.02
CA TYR A 314 -14.52 20.04 1.84
C TYR A 314 -15.14 18.89 2.65
N PHE A 315 -14.35 18.17 3.43
CA PHE A 315 -14.80 17.04 4.28
C PHE A 315 -15.59 15.98 3.50
N ALA A 316 -15.23 15.81 2.24
CA ALA A 316 -15.88 14.90 1.29
C ALA A 316 -14.90 14.50 0.19
N ASN A 317 -15.09 13.31 -0.41
CA ASN A 317 -14.32 12.95 -1.60
C ASN A 317 -14.99 13.48 -2.86
N ILE A 318 -14.22 14.22 -3.65
CA ILE A 318 -14.63 14.61 -4.99
C ILE A 318 -14.68 13.37 -5.90
N GLN A 319 -15.73 13.27 -6.68
CA GLN A 319 -15.98 12.20 -7.64
C GLN A 319 -15.51 12.62 -9.04
N LYS A 320 -15.47 11.66 -9.98
CA LYS A 320 -15.03 11.91 -11.37
C LYS A 320 -15.88 12.96 -12.10
N ASP A 321 -17.15 13.07 -11.72
CA ASP A 321 -18.13 14.00 -12.27
C ASP A 321 -18.19 15.35 -11.53
N GLY A 322 -17.23 15.61 -10.65
CA GLY A 322 -17.18 16.84 -9.84
C GLY A 322 -18.14 16.85 -8.67
N SER A 323 -19.01 15.87 -8.50
CA SER A 323 -19.84 15.72 -7.32
C SER A 323 -19.06 15.20 -6.12
N TYR A 324 -19.69 15.17 -4.95
CA TYR A 324 -19.08 14.75 -3.70
C TYR A 324 -19.78 13.56 -3.08
N SER A 325 -19.04 12.76 -2.30
CA SER A 325 -19.60 11.73 -1.45
C SER A 325 -19.88 12.25 -0.05
N VAL A 326 -20.99 11.80 0.54
CA VAL A 326 -21.32 12.02 1.96
C VAL A 326 -21.37 10.68 2.65
N VAL A 327 -20.62 10.53 3.74
CA VAL A 327 -20.51 9.27 4.47
C VAL A 327 -20.75 9.52 5.96
N PRO A 328 -21.96 9.25 6.46
CA PRO A 328 -22.25 9.30 7.89
C PRO A 328 -21.49 8.19 8.64
N ARG A 329 -21.12 8.47 9.89
CA ARG A 329 -20.46 7.46 10.73
C ARG A 329 -21.44 6.36 11.12
N MET A 330 -21.01 5.14 10.89
CA MET A 330 -21.66 3.92 11.32
C MET A 330 -20.60 3.09 12.04
N ALA A 331 -20.39 3.37 13.33
CA ALA A 331 -19.32 2.74 14.09
C ALA A 331 -19.47 1.22 14.09
N ALA A 332 -18.43 0.48 13.72
CA ALA A 332 -18.43 -0.96 13.54
C ALA A 332 -19.51 -1.48 12.55
N GLY A 333 -20.09 -0.62 11.73
CA GLY A 333 -21.19 -0.96 10.84
C GLY A 333 -22.58 -0.98 11.51
N GLU A 334 -22.69 -0.59 12.78
CA GLU A 334 -23.99 -0.49 13.45
C GLU A 334 -24.77 0.75 13.02
N VAL A 335 -26.06 0.58 12.82
CA VAL A 335 -27.01 1.66 12.52
C VAL A 335 -28.39 1.31 13.06
N THR A 336 -29.05 2.26 13.66
CA THR A 336 -30.41 2.07 14.16
C THR A 336 -31.45 2.08 13.03
N PRO A 337 -32.64 1.48 13.20
CA PRO A 337 -33.71 1.57 12.21
C PRO A 337 -34.07 3.02 11.85
N ASP A 338 -34.15 3.93 12.83
CA ASP A 338 -34.43 5.34 12.60
C ASP A 338 -33.29 6.03 11.81
N GLY A 339 -32.03 5.66 12.08
CA GLY A 339 -30.87 6.11 11.31
C GLY A 339 -30.94 5.67 9.84
N LEU A 340 -31.33 4.42 9.58
CA LEU A 340 -31.54 3.93 8.21
C LEU A 340 -32.64 4.70 7.47
N ILE A 341 -33.76 4.99 8.17
CA ILE A 341 -34.85 5.78 7.61
C ILE A 341 -34.37 7.19 7.27
N ALA A 342 -33.64 7.84 8.20
CA ALA A 342 -33.10 9.17 7.98
C ALA A 342 -32.15 9.22 6.76
N ILE A 343 -31.19 8.28 6.68
CA ILE A 343 -30.27 8.18 5.54
C ILE A 343 -31.04 7.99 4.22
N GLY A 344 -32.05 7.12 4.21
CA GLY A 344 -32.88 6.86 3.03
C GLY A 344 -33.70 8.09 2.58
N GLN A 345 -34.29 8.82 3.54
CA GLN A 345 -35.04 10.04 3.25
C GLN A 345 -34.14 11.16 2.71
N ILE A 346 -32.96 11.36 3.33
CA ILE A 346 -31.97 12.34 2.88
C ILE A 346 -31.48 11.97 1.47
N ALA A 347 -31.11 10.72 1.24
CA ALA A 347 -30.67 10.27 -0.09
C ALA A 347 -31.74 10.53 -1.16
N LYS A 348 -33.02 10.29 -0.85
CA LYS A 348 -34.15 10.55 -1.77
C LYS A 348 -34.33 12.05 -2.01
N ARG A 349 -34.28 12.87 -0.96
CA ARG A 349 -34.49 14.33 -1.04
C ARG A 349 -33.43 15.02 -1.88
N TYR A 350 -32.16 14.67 -1.68
CA TYR A 350 -31.02 15.26 -2.39
C TYR A 350 -30.62 14.50 -3.66
N GLN A 351 -31.41 13.49 -4.05
CA GLN A 351 -31.15 12.65 -5.24
C GLN A 351 -29.75 12.04 -5.23
N LEU A 352 -29.37 11.39 -4.13
CA LEU A 352 -28.08 10.75 -3.96
C LEU A 352 -28.15 9.27 -4.28
N TYR A 353 -27.09 8.76 -4.90
CA TYR A 353 -26.88 7.33 -5.10
C TYR A 353 -26.35 6.69 -3.81
N SER A 354 -27.03 5.69 -3.29
CA SER A 354 -26.68 5.03 -2.03
C SER A 354 -26.03 3.68 -2.28
N LYS A 355 -24.94 3.39 -1.56
CA LYS A 355 -24.26 2.10 -1.63
C LYS A 355 -23.71 1.66 -0.27
N VAL A 356 -24.01 0.43 0.13
CA VAL A 356 -23.25 -0.25 1.20
C VAL A 356 -21.89 -0.63 0.66
N THR A 357 -20.84 -0.13 1.28
CA THR A 357 -19.45 -0.33 0.83
C THR A 357 -18.73 -1.38 1.67
N GLY A 358 -17.57 -1.85 1.20
CA GLY A 358 -16.76 -2.84 1.91
C GLY A 358 -16.22 -2.39 3.26
N GLY A 359 -16.40 -1.12 3.62
CA GLY A 359 -16.10 -0.56 4.94
C GLY A 359 -17.22 -0.71 5.97
N GLN A 360 -18.27 -1.49 5.68
CA GLN A 360 -19.46 -1.66 6.54
C GLN A 360 -20.16 -0.32 6.85
N ARG A 361 -20.33 0.52 5.84
CA ARG A 361 -21.00 1.81 5.95
C ARG A 361 -21.80 2.10 4.68
N ILE A 362 -22.72 3.05 4.76
CA ILE A 362 -23.47 3.54 3.60
C ILE A 362 -22.78 4.81 3.11
N ASP A 363 -22.32 4.79 1.88
CA ASP A 363 -21.77 5.94 1.19
C ASP A 363 -22.85 6.51 0.25
N LEU A 364 -23.10 7.84 0.34
CA LEU A 364 -24.02 8.58 -0.50
C LEU A 364 -23.20 9.36 -1.54
N PHE A 365 -23.53 9.20 -2.82
CA PHE A 365 -22.79 9.80 -3.93
C PHE A 365 -23.65 10.77 -4.73
N GLY A 366 -23.01 11.77 -5.34
CA GLY A 366 -23.67 12.70 -6.24
C GLY A 366 -24.14 14.01 -5.58
N ALA A 367 -23.66 14.32 -4.37
CA ALA A 367 -23.93 15.60 -3.73
C ALA A 367 -23.19 16.74 -4.45
N ARG A 368 -23.85 17.86 -4.65
CA ARG A 368 -23.20 19.09 -5.09
C ARG A 368 -22.55 19.80 -3.89
N LEU A 369 -21.55 20.63 -4.17
CA LEU A 369 -20.81 21.35 -3.11
C LEU A 369 -21.75 22.13 -2.18
N GLU A 370 -22.68 22.89 -2.74
CA GLU A 370 -23.61 23.72 -1.98
C GLU A 370 -24.69 22.94 -1.20
N GLN A 371 -24.87 21.66 -1.55
CA GLN A 371 -25.79 20.78 -0.82
C GLN A 371 -25.16 20.18 0.44
N LEU A 372 -23.82 20.11 0.51
CA LEU A 372 -23.11 19.44 1.60
C LEU A 372 -23.53 19.96 2.98
N PRO A 373 -23.56 21.28 3.27
CA PRO A 373 -23.95 21.78 4.59
C PRO A 373 -25.39 21.41 4.97
N ALA A 374 -26.33 21.46 4.02
CA ALA A 374 -27.73 21.11 4.28
C ALA A 374 -27.87 19.60 4.58
N ILE A 375 -27.19 18.74 3.82
CA ILE A 375 -27.16 17.29 4.05
C ILE A 375 -26.54 16.97 5.42
N TRP A 376 -25.43 17.62 5.78
CA TRP A 376 -24.78 17.41 7.09
C TRP A 376 -25.66 17.83 8.25
N ARG A 377 -26.41 18.91 8.10
CA ARG A 377 -27.35 19.37 9.14
C ARG A 377 -28.43 18.32 9.40
N GLU A 378 -29.09 17.82 8.36
CA GLU A 378 -30.09 16.78 8.52
C GLU A 378 -29.51 15.47 9.09
N LEU A 379 -28.29 15.09 8.69
CA LEU A 379 -27.60 13.94 9.27
C LEU A 379 -27.24 14.18 10.74
N ALA A 380 -26.76 15.37 11.09
CA ALA A 380 -26.43 15.71 12.47
C ALA A 380 -27.68 15.76 13.37
N ASP A 381 -28.80 16.28 12.87
CA ASP A 381 -30.08 16.27 13.57
C ASP A 381 -30.60 14.83 13.79
N ALA A 382 -30.25 13.90 12.90
CA ALA A 382 -30.53 12.47 13.06
C ALA A 382 -29.48 11.72 13.91
N GLY A 383 -28.53 12.44 14.54
CA GLY A 383 -27.52 11.88 15.44
C GLY A 383 -26.24 11.38 14.76
N PHE A 384 -26.06 11.63 13.47
CA PHE A 384 -24.83 11.25 12.77
C PHE A 384 -23.75 12.32 12.85
N GLU A 385 -22.51 11.87 12.79
CA GLU A 385 -21.31 12.68 12.58
C GLU A 385 -20.56 12.23 11.32
N THR A 386 -19.53 12.98 10.93
CA THR A 386 -18.73 12.58 9.77
C THR A 386 -18.07 11.22 9.96
N GLY A 387 -18.18 10.35 8.95
CA GLY A 387 -17.53 9.03 8.92
C GLY A 387 -16.06 9.07 8.49
N HIS A 388 -15.46 10.25 8.30
CA HIS A 388 -14.05 10.44 7.90
C HIS A 388 -13.63 9.57 6.71
N ALA A 389 -14.51 9.41 5.72
CA ALA A 389 -14.21 8.62 4.52
C ALA A 389 -13.32 9.35 3.50
N TYR A 390 -12.82 10.50 3.86
CA TYR A 390 -11.96 11.38 3.06
C TYR A 390 -10.56 11.53 3.71
N GLY A 391 -9.63 12.12 2.98
CA GLY A 391 -8.30 12.43 3.47
C GLY A 391 -7.49 11.22 3.96
N LYS A 392 -6.48 11.50 4.76
CA LYS A 392 -5.55 10.52 5.34
C LYS A 392 -5.91 10.23 6.80
N SER A 393 -7.12 9.74 7.04
CA SER A 393 -7.69 9.51 8.37
C SER A 393 -8.02 8.04 8.62
N LEU A 394 -8.38 7.75 9.89
CA LEU A 394 -8.97 6.47 10.25
C LEU A 394 -10.29 6.27 9.47
N ARG A 395 -10.45 5.09 8.90
CA ARG A 395 -11.71 4.63 8.29
C ARG A 395 -12.54 3.88 9.33
N THR A 396 -13.78 3.55 8.98
CA THR A 396 -14.64 2.69 9.82
C THR A 396 -13.88 1.44 10.28
N VAL A 397 -13.99 1.10 11.55
CA VAL A 397 -13.44 -0.14 12.11
C VAL A 397 -14.40 -1.27 11.78
N LYS A 398 -14.00 -2.20 10.93
CA LYS A 398 -14.84 -3.37 10.59
C LYS A 398 -14.99 -4.29 11.80
N SER A 399 -16.14 -4.92 11.93
CA SER A 399 -16.34 -5.98 12.91
C SER A 399 -17.11 -7.16 12.30
N CYS A 400 -17.04 -8.32 12.93
CA CYS A 400 -18.05 -9.35 12.81
C CYS A 400 -19.11 -9.13 13.91
N VAL A 401 -20.16 -9.93 13.92
CA VAL A 401 -21.28 -9.76 14.87
C VAL A 401 -20.97 -10.18 16.32
N GLY A 402 -19.76 -10.68 16.59
CA GLY A 402 -19.26 -10.95 17.92
C GLY A 402 -19.99 -12.06 18.69
N SER A 403 -19.65 -12.17 19.98
CA SER A 403 -20.25 -13.19 20.88
C SER A 403 -21.73 -12.97 21.13
N THR A 404 -22.25 -11.77 20.95
CA THR A 404 -23.67 -11.46 21.16
C THR A 404 -24.59 -12.21 20.19
N TRP A 405 -24.18 -12.35 18.91
CA TRP A 405 -25.02 -12.93 17.86
C TRP A 405 -24.44 -14.19 17.22
N CYS A 406 -23.15 -14.43 17.37
CA CYS A 406 -22.49 -15.57 16.76
C CYS A 406 -22.14 -16.64 17.79
N ARG A 407 -22.64 -17.88 17.61
CA ARG A 407 -22.33 -19.00 18.50
C ARG A 407 -20.84 -19.37 18.58
N TYR A 408 -20.03 -18.91 17.64
CA TYR A 408 -18.58 -19.14 17.61
C TYR A 408 -17.79 -17.94 18.13
N GLY A 409 -18.46 -16.82 18.39
CA GLY A 409 -17.82 -15.64 18.94
C GLY A 409 -17.40 -15.89 20.38
N VAL A 410 -16.13 -15.61 20.71
CA VAL A 410 -15.60 -15.77 22.07
C VAL A 410 -15.55 -14.45 22.82
N GLN A 411 -15.53 -13.32 22.09
CA GLN A 411 -15.52 -11.97 22.66
C GLN A 411 -16.49 -11.05 21.90
N ASP A 412 -16.86 -9.93 22.51
CA ASP A 412 -17.67 -8.86 21.92
C ASP A 412 -16.84 -7.99 20.95
N SER A 413 -16.70 -8.47 19.72
CA SER A 413 -15.94 -7.74 18.68
C SER A 413 -16.64 -6.47 18.23
N THR A 414 -17.96 -6.41 18.23
CA THR A 414 -18.70 -5.20 17.84
C THR A 414 -18.49 -4.09 18.86
N GLY A 415 -18.66 -4.39 20.16
CA GLY A 415 -18.45 -3.39 21.20
C GLY A 415 -17.01 -2.86 21.23
N LEU A 416 -16.00 -3.74 21.08
CA LEU A 416 -14.61 -3.29 20.98
C LEU A 416 -14.38 -2.44 19.74
N ALA A 417 -14.90 -2.82 18.57
CA ALA A 417 -14.75 -2.06 17.34
C ALA A 417 -15.38 -0.65 17.43
N VAL A 418 -16.54 -0.54 18.08
CA VAL A 418 -17.20 0.74 18.37
C VAL A 418 -16.29 1.62 19.24
N ARG A 419 -15.74 1.06 20.34
CA ARG A 419 -14.82 1.81 21.22
C ARG A 419 -13.55 2.27 20.50
N LEU A 420 -12.92 1.41 19.69
CA LEU A 420 -11.75 1.77 18.90
C LEU A 420 -12.06 2.85 17.86
N GLU A 421 -13.22 2.74 17.17
CA GLU A 421 -13.61 3.74 16.19
C GLU A 421 -13.86 5.11 16.84
N HIS A 422 -14.55 5.14 17.97
CA HIS A 422 -14.80 6.39 18.70
C HIS A 422 -13.52 6.99 19.29
N ARG A 423 -12.56 6.15 19.73
CA ARG A 423 -11.28 6.64 20.24
C ARG A 423 -10.44 7.31 19.15
N TYR A 424 -10.35 6.71 17.97
CA TYR A 424 -9.43 7.16 16.92
C TYR A 424 -10.12 7.93 15.78
N LYS A 425 -11.40 8.23 15.89
CA LYS A 425 -12.12 9.03 14.89
C LYS A 425 -11.43 10.37 14.67
N GLY A 426 -11.29 10.77 13.42
CA GLY A 426 -10.59 12.01 13.05
C GLY A 426 -9.07 11.94 13.09
N LEU A 427 -8.45 10.88 13.59
CA LEU A 427 -7.00 10.71 13.59
C LEU A 427 -6.44 10.82 12.17
N ARG A 428 -5.57 11.79 11.94
CA ARG A 428 -4.82 11.96 10.69
C ARG A 428 -3.46 11.27 10.77
N ALA A 429 -3.06 10.65 9.68
CA ALA A 429 -1.83 9.88 9.60
C ALA A 429 -1.16 10.08 8.23
N PRO A 430 0.09 9.64 8.00
CA PRO A 430 0.75 9.71 6.70
C PRO A 430 -0.05 9.07 5.56
N HIS A 431 -0.86 8.06 5.87
CA HIS A 431 -1.83 7.43 4.96
C HIS A 431 -3.11 7.04 5.73
N LYS A 432 -4.21 6.76 4.99
CA LYS A 432 -5.45 6.27 5.60
C LYS A 432 -5.20 4.98 6.39
N ILE A 433 -5.80 4.87 7.58
CA ILE A 433 -5.70 3.71 8.46
C ILE A 433 -6.99 2.90 8.38
N LYS A 434 -6.87 1.60 8.30
CA LYS A 434 -7.98 0.64 8.33
C LYS A 434 -7.80 -0.31 9.50
N MET A 435 -8.88 -0.54 10.24
CA MET A 435 -8.89 -1.47 11.36
C MET A 435 -10.01 -2.50 11.21
N ALA A 436 -9.85 -3.65 11.86
CA ALA A 436 -10.92 -4.62 11.98
C ALA A 436 -10.78 -5.46 13.25
N VAL A 437 -11.93 -5.89 13.81
CA VAL A 437 -12.02 -6.70 15.01
C VAL A 437 -12.84 -7.96 14.69
N SER A 438 -12.24 -9.13 14.83
CA SER A 438 -12.89 -10.43 14.69
C SER A 438 -13.14 -11.08 16.06
N GLY A 439 -14.37 -11.52 16.31
CA GLY A 439 -14.80 -12.11 17.59
C GLY A 439 -14.32 -13.54 17.84
N CYS A 440 -13.56 -14.14 16.92
CA CYS A 440 -12.91 -15.44 17.03
C CYS A 440 -11.90 -15.65 15.89
N THR A 441 -11.15 -16.75 15.95
CA THR A 441 -10.12 -17.13 14.97
C THR A 441 -10.65 -17.46 13.56
N ARG A 442 -11.97 -17.48 13.32
CA ARG A 442 -12.55 -17.61 11.98
C ARG A 442 -12.39 -16.35 11.12
N GLU A 443 -12.07 -15.24 11.76
CA GLU A 443 -11.53 -14.04 11.09
C GLU A 443 -12.51 -13.40 10.07
N CYS A 444 -13.81 -13.41 10.37
CA CYS A 444 -14.85 -12.91 9.46
C CYS A 444 -14.78 -11.42 9.17
N ALA A 445 -14.09 -10.61 10.00
CA ALA A 445 -13.88 -9.18 9.76
C ALA A 445 -12.64 -8.87 8.91
N GLU A 446 -11.88 -9.89 8.49
CA GLU A 446 -10.65 -9.75 7.67
C GLU A 446 -9.58 -8.89 8.37
N ALA A 447 -9.38 -9.13 9.68
CA ALA A 447 -8.49 -8.33 10.52
C ALA A 447 -7.03 -8.39 10.05
N GLN A 448 -6.55 -9.57 9.61
CA GLN A 448 -5.17 -9.75 9.15
C GLN A 448 -4.86 -9.03 7.81
N GLY A 449 -5.86 -8.52 7.12
CA GLY A 449 -5.72 -7.68 5.93
C GLY A 449 -5.77 -6.16 6.22
N LYS A 450 -5.65 -5.74 7.48
CA LYS A 450 -5.79 -4.32 7.89
C LYS A 450 -4.50 -3.78 8.50
N ASP A 451 -4.41 -2.46 8.56
CA ASP A 451 -3.28 -1.77 9.21
C ASP A 451 -3.19 -2.16 10.69
N ILE A 452 -4.35 -2.28 11.36
CA ILE A 452 -4.52 -2.84 12.71
C ILE A 452 -5.60 -3.91 12.65
N GLY A 453 -5.28 -5.11 13.05
CA GLY A 453 -6.18 -6.24 13.15
C GLY A 453 -6.26 -6.78 14.58
N VAL A 454 -7.47 -7.02 15.05
CA VAL A 454 -7.70 -7.60 16.38
C VAL A 454 -8.53 -8.86 16.25
N ILE A 455 -8.05 -9.95 16.83
CA ILE A 455 -8.75 -11.24 16.81
C ILE A 455 -8.92 -11.75 18.24
N ALA A 456 -10.15 -12.06 18.61
CA ALA A 456 -10.48 -12.58 19.94
C ALA A 456 -9.96 -13.99 20.16
N THR A 457 -9.47 -14.23 21.38
CA THR A 457 -9.17 -15.54 21.95
C THR A 457 -9.96 -15.75 23.24
N ASP A 458 -9.93 -16.96 23.79
CA ASP A 458 -10.59 -17.26 25.07
C ASP A 458 -9.97 -16.50 26.25
N LYS A 459 -8.73 -16.01 26.10
CA LYS A 459 -7.97 -15.32 27.15
C LYS A 459 -7.91 -13.82 26.99
N GLY A 460 -8.27 -13.30 25.80
CA GLY A 460 -8.13 -11.87 25.52
C GLY A 460 -8.14 -11.58 24.01
N TRP A 461 -7.25 -10.71 23.57
CA TRP A 461 -7.17 -10.23 22.20
C TRP A 461 -5.79 -10.41 21.62
N ASN A 462 -5.72 -10.96 20.42
CA ASN A 462 -4.50 -10.96 19.63
C ASN A 462 -4.46 -9.70 18.76
N LEU A 463 -3.36 -8.96 18.84
CA LEU A 463 -3.10 -7.77 18.03
C LEU A 463 -2.24 -8.16 16.83
N TYR A 464 -2.72 -7.83 15.64
CA TYR A 464 -2.00 -7.95 14.37
C TYR A 464 -1.77 -6.57 13.78
N VAL A 465 -0.60 -6.35 13.18
CA VAL A 465 -0.20 -5.02 12.71
C VAL A 465 0.32 -5.03 11.28
N CYS A 466 0.16 -3.89 10.59
CA CYS A 466 0.78 -3.60 9.29
C CYS A 466 0.34 -4.50 8.14
N GLY A 467 -0.90 -5.01 8.17
CA GLY A 467 -1.51 -5.71 7.06
C GLY A 467 -2.00 -4.76 5.95
N ASN A 468 -2.21 -5.30 4.77
CA ASN A 468 -2.75 -4.58 3.64
C ASN A 468 -3.57 -5.51 2.72
N GLY A 469 -4.87 -5.27 2.61
CA GLY A 469 -5.77 -5.95 1.68
C GLY A 469 -5.92 -5.21 0.33
N GLY A 470 -4.97 -4.34 -0.05
CA GLY A 470 -5.00 -3.56 -1.28
C GLY A 470 -4.24 -4.21 -2.44
N MET A 471 -3.81 -3.39 -3.41
CA MET A 471 -3.12 -3.83 -4.64
C MET A 471 -1.81 -4.60 -4.38
N LYS A 472 -1.14 -4.34 -3.26
CA LYS A 472 -0.01 -5.14 -2.78
C LYS A 472 -0.44 -5.79 -1.46
N PRO A 473 -1.07 -6.96 -1.50
CA PRO A 473 -1.57 -7.61 -0.30
C PRO A 473 -0.40 -8.04 0.60
N ARG A 474 -0.59 -7.84 1.91
CA ARG A 474 0.33 -8.27 2.94
C ARG A 474 -0.48 -8.75 4.14
N HIS A 475 -0.21 -9.94 4.64
CA HIS A 475 -0.73 -10.38 5.94
C HIS A 475 -0.13 -9.52 7.05
N ALA A 476 -0.96 -9.15 8.01
CA ALA A 476 -0.50 -8.48 9.22
C ALA A 476 0.35 -9.42 10.07
N ASP A 477 1.38 -8.89 10.69
CA ASP A 477 2.20 -9.65 11.63
C ASP A 477 1.48 -9.77 12.98
N LEU A 478 1.49 -10.96 13.59
CA LEU A 478 1.05 -11.12 14.97
C LEU A 478 2.00 -10.30 15.86
N PHE A 479 1.47 -9.31 16.55
CA PHE A 479 2.25 -8.37 17.35
C PHE A 479 2.28 -8.74 18.84
N ALA A 480 1.11 -9.06 19.39
CA ALA A 480 0.97 -9.53 20.76
C ALA A 480 -0.24 -10.43 20.89
N SER A 481 -0.22 -11.34 21.87
CA SER A 481 -1.26 -12.34 22.10
C SER A 481 -1.91 -12.18 23.47
N ASP A 482 -3.19 -12.55 23.54
CA ASP A 482 -3.96 -12.66 24.78
C ASP A 482 -3.99 -11.38 25.63
N LEU A 483 -4.00 -10.22 24.97
CA LEU A 483 -4.02 -8.91 25.63
C LEU A 483 -5.39 -8.66 26.28
N ASP A 484 -5.38 -8.08 27.47
CA ASP A 484 -6.56 -7.39 28.00
C ASP A 484 -6.85 -6.12 27.18
N GLU A 485 -8.06 -5.59 27.29
CA GLU A 485 -8.47 -4.43 26.46
C GLU A 485 -7.64 -3.17 26.74
N ALA A 486 -7.27 -2.92 27.99
CA ALA A 486 -6.49 -1.72 28.34
C ALA A 486 -5.09 -1.77 27.75
N THR A 487 -4.43 -2.94 27.83
CA THR A 487 -3.11 -3.17 27.24
C THR A 487 -3.18 -3.17 25.71
N LEU A 488 -4.26 -3.68 25.11
CA LEU A 488 -4.50 -3.62 23.67
C LEU A 488 -4.57 -2.16 23.20
N ILE A 489 -5.40 -1.33 23.83
CA ILE A 489 -5.58 0.09 23.46
C ILE A 489 -4.27 0.85 23.61
N ARG A 490 -3.58 0.67 24.72
CA ARG A 490 -2.26 1.28 24.97
C ARG A 490 -1.24 0.90 23.89
N SER A 491 -1.21 -0.36 23.49
CA SER A 491 -0.32 -0.84 22.43
C SER A 491 -0.66 -0.21 21.08
N ILE A 492 -1.95 -0.05 20.76
CA ILE A 492 -2.41 0.62 19.53
C ILE A 492 -2.06 2.11 19.57
N ASP A 493 -2.26 2.80 20.69
CA ASP A 493 -1.89 4.21 20.89
C ASP A 493 -0.42 4.44 20.55
N ARG A 494 0.47 3.69 21.19
CA ARG A 494 1.92 3.77 20.99
C ARG A 494 2.32 3.46 19.56
N LEU A 495 1.77 2.39 18.99
CA LEU A 495 2.05 1.98 17.61
C LEU A 495 1.66 3.07 16.60
N LEU A 496 0.44 3.60 16.70
CA LEU A 496 -0.06 4.60 15.77
C LEU A 496 0.74 5.89 15.87
N MET A 497 1.07 6.35 17.07
CA MET A 497 1.87 7.57 17.26
C MET A 497 3.31 7.36 16.78
N PHE A 498 3.90 6.19 17.01
CA PHE A 498 5.23 5.87 16.49
C PHE A 498 5.24 5.84 14.97
N TYR A 499 4.22 5.24 14.33
CA TYR A 499 4.03 5.29 12.88
C TYR A 499 3.86 6.72 12.36
N ILE A 500 3.04 7.55 13.00
CA ILE A 500 2.82 8.95 12.61
C ILE A 500 4.12 9.77 12.68
N ARG A 501 4.97 9.50 13.69
CA ARG A 501 6.26 10.18 13.85
C ARG A 501 7.29 9.76 12.80
N THR A 502 7.35 8.47 12.47
CA THR A 502 8.49 7.87 11.76
C THR A 502 8.23 7.50 10.30
N ALA A 503 6.98 7.43 9.86
CA ALA A 503 6.66 7.09 8.49
C ALA A 503 6.92 8.25 7.52
N ASP A 504 7.30 7.91 6.30
CA ASP A 504 7.44 8.86 5.20
C ASP A 504 6.06 9.31 4.65
N ARG A 505 6.09 10.31 3.77
CA ARG A 505 4.89 10.83 3.12
C ARG A 505 4.16 9.73 2.33
N LEU A 506 2.85 9.62 2.52
CA LEU A 506 1.97 8.63 1.86
C LEU A 506 2.40 7.18 2.07
N GLN A 507 3.26 6.91 3.02
CA GLN A 507 3.72 5.56 3.33
C GLN A 507 2.64 4.80 4.11
N ARG A 508 2.19 3.67 3.57
CA ARG A 508 1.32 2.75 4.28
C ARG A 508 2.05 2.05 5.42
N THR A 509 1.32 1.63 6.44
CA THR A 509 1.87 0.85 7.57
C THR A 509 2.60 -0.40 7.09
N SER A 510 2.07 -1.10 6.07
CA SER A 510 2.71 -2.26 5.47
C SER A 510 4.08 -1.95 4.86
N THR A 511 4.16 -0.86 4.07
CA THR A 511 5.43 -0.43 3.46
C THR A 511 6.38 0.16 4.51
N TRP A 512 5.85 0.83 5.52
CA TRP A 512 6.63 1.32 6.65
C TRP A 512 7.26 0.17 7.41
N MET A 513 6.51 -0.89 7.73
CA MET A 513 7.02 -2.09 8.38
C MET A 513 8.10 -2.80 7.53
N ASP A 514 7.89 -2.92 6.22
CA ASP A 514 8.86 -3.56 5.33
C ASP A 514 10.19 -2.78 5.23
N ASN A 515 10.16 -1.46 5.50
CA ASN A 515 11.34 -0.59 5.51
C ASN A 515 11.90 -0.36 6.92
N LEU A 516 11.23 -0.85 7.96
CA LEU A 516 11.67 -0.67 9.35
C LEU A 516 12.81 -1.64 9.66
N GLU A 517 13.98 -1.10 9.98
CA GLU A 517 15.11 -1.92 10.39
C GLU A 517 14.76 -2.71 11.66
N GLY A 518 15.02 -4.03 11.65
CA GLY A 518 14.58 -4.92 12.72
C GLY A 518 13.11 -5.34 12.67
N GLY A 519 12.31 -4.77 11.76
CA GLY A 519 10.93 -5.18 11.48
C GLY A 519 10.02 -5.25 12.71
N VAL A 520 9.15 -6.27 12.77
CA VAL A 520 8.19 -6.45 13.86
C VAL A 520 8.86 -6.68 15.21
N ALA A 521 10.05 -7.28 15.24
CA ALA A 521 10.78 -7.52 16.49
C ALA A 521 11.22 -6.19 17.13
N TYR A 522 11.81 -5.30 16.34
CA TYR A 522 12.16 -3.95 16.80
C TYR A 522 10.92 -3.16 17.24
N LEU A 523 9.84 -3.25 16.45
CA LEU A 523 8.61 -2.54 16.79
C LEU A 523 8.01 -3.03 18.14
N ARG A 524 8.11 -4.33 18.45
CA ARG A 524 7.72 -4.86 19.76
C ARG A 524 8.56 -4.26 20.90
N GLN A 525 9.87 -4.20 20.73
CA GLN A 525 10.77 -3.58 21.73
C GLN A 525 10.38 -2.13 22.00
N VAL A 526 10.08 -1.36 20.95
CA VAL A 526 9.69 0.06 21.12
C VAL A 526 8.31 0.20 21.79
N VAL A 527 7.31 -0.54 21.32
CA VAL A 527 5.91 -0.34 21.71
C VAL A 527 5.56 -1.07 23.00
N LEU A 528 5.97 -2.36 23.13
CA LEU A 528 5.60 -3.19 24.28
C LEU A 528 6.60 -3.06 25.43
N GLU A 529 7.90 -3.03 25.12
CA GLU A 529 8.98 -3.02 26.12
C GLU A 529 9.51 -1.62 26.41
N ASP A 530 9.07 -0.61 25.65
CA ASP A 530 9.49 0.80 25.76
C ASP A 530 11.01 0.99 25.73
N SER A 531 11.68 0.26 24.84
CA SER A 531 13.15 0.27 24.73
C SER A 531 13.76 1.65 24.44
N LEU A 532 12.97 2.58 23.90
CA LEU A 532 13.38 3.96 23.64
C LEU A 532 13.02 4.94 24.76
N GLY A 533 12.27 4.51 25.79
CA GLY A 533 11.80 5.36 26.88
C GLY A 533 10.83 6.46 26.45
N ILE A 534 10.06 6.24 25.37
CA ILE A 534 9.11 7.23 24.79
C ILE A 534 7.65 6.81 24.91
N GLY A 535 7.37 5.67 25.53
CA GLY A 535 6.02 5.10 25.59
C GLY A 535 5.00 6.04 26.21
N GLU A 536 5.32 6.65 27.34
CA GLU A 536 4.45 7.63 28.00
C GLU A 536 4.20 8.87 27.13
N GLU A 537 5.23 9.37 26.44
CA GLU A 537 5.09 10.51 25.52
C GLU A 537 4.14 10.19 24.37
N LEU A 538 4.25 8.98 23.77
CA LEU A 538 3.36 8.53 22.70
C LEU A 538 1.89 8.42 23.18
N GLU A 539 1.67 7.90 24.38
CA GLU A 539 0.34 7.81 25.00
C GLU A 539 -0.26 9.20 25.25
N GLN A 540 0.54 10.13 25.79
CA GLN A 540 0.09 11.51 26.05
C GLN A 540 -0.24 12.25 24.75
N GLU A 541 0.53 12.05 23.67
CA GLU A 541 0.23 12.64 22.38
C GLU A 541 -1.07 12.08 21.80
N MET A 542 -1.29 10.78 21.87
CA MET A 542 -2.55 10.18 21.44
C MET A 542 -3.72 10.70 22.27
N ALA A 543 -3.58 10.78 23.60
CA ALA A 543 -4.63 11.30 24.47
C ALA A 543 -5.02 12.73 24.09
N ARG A 544 -4.05 13.62 23.84
CA ARG A 544 -4.35 15.00 23.42
C ARG A 544 -5.07 15.05 22.06
N ILE A 545 -4.70 14.19 21.10
CA ILE A 545 -5.41 14.11 19.82
C ILE A 545 -6.85 13.64 20.01
N VAL A 546 -7.06 12.64 20.86
CA VAL A 546 -8.40 12.13 21.19
C VAL A 546 -9.25 13.22 21.86
N ASP A 547 -8.68 13.93 22.84
CA ASP A 547 -9.37 14.98 23.58
C ASP A 547 -9.65 16.25 22.74
N SER A 548 -8.84 16.51 21.72
CA SER A 548 -9.02 17.64 20.80
C SER A 548 -9.99 17.38 19.66
N TYR A 549 -10.60 16.19 19.60
CA TYR A 549 -11.51 15.83 18.51
C TYR A 549 -12.69 16.78 18.39
N GLN A 550 -12.99 17.17 17.16
CA GLN A 550 -14.16 17.96 16.78
C GLN A 550 -14.77 17.35 15.51
N CYS A 551 -16.09 17.22 15.47
CA CYS A 551 -16.77 16.82 14.24
C CYS A 551 -16.70 17.95 13.22
N GLU A 552 -16.05 17.72 12.11
CA GLU A 552 -15.82 18.74 11.06
C GLU A 552 -17.14 19.26 10.49
N TRP A 553 -18.16 18.41 10.36
CA TRP A 553 -19.49 18.85 9.90
C TRP A 553 -20.12 19.83 10.87
N GLN A 554 -20.18 19.49 12.16
CA GLN A 554 -20.77 20.37 13.19
C GLN A 554 -19.98 21.66 13.34
N THR A 555 -18.65 21.59 13.35
CA THR A 555 -17.78 22.77 13.43
C THR A 555 -18.02 23.71 12.25
N THR A 556 -18.16 23.16 11.04
CA THR A 556 -18.42 23.94 9.83
C THR A 556 -19.81 24.55 9.83
N LEU A 557 -20.83 23.81 10.25
CA LEU A 557 -22.21 24.32 10.33
C LEU A 557 -22.38 25.49 11.29
N ASN A 558 -21.48 25.62 12.26
CA ASN A 558 -21.48 26.69 13.26
C ASN A 558 -20.55 27.87 12.91
N ASP A 559 -19.84 27.80 11.75
CA ASP A 559 -18.86 28.80 11.34
C ASP A 559 -19.26 29.44 9.99
N PRO A 560 -19.75 30.68 9.96
CA PRO A 560 -20.15 31.37 8.73
C PRO A 560 -19.02 31.51 7.70
N GLN A 561 -17.78 31.67 8.17
CA GLN A 561 -16.61 31.79 7.26
C GLN A 561 -16.32 30.46 6.54
N ARG A 562 -16.45 29.34 7.25
CA ARG A 562 -16.32 28.01 6.65
C ARG A 562 -17.48 27.69 5.70
N LEU A 563 -18.70 28.09 6.03
CA LEU A 563 -19.86 27.90 5.15
C LEU A 563 -19.70 28.62 3.81
N ALA A 564 -18.96 29.74 3.77
CA ALA A 564 -18.69 30.46 2.54
C ALA A 564 -17.89 29.61 1.49
N LEU A 565 -17.16 28.58 1.93
CA LEU A 565 -16.46 27.64 1.04
C LEU A 565 -17.41 26.72 0.24
N PHE A 566 -18.66 26.58 0.69
CA PHE A 566 -19.66 25.66 0.12
C PHE A 566 -20.65 26.38 -0.80
N ARG A 567 -20.25 27.45 -1.45
CA ARG A 567 -21.01 28.13 -2.50
C ARG A 567 -20.50 27.72 -3.88
N SER A 568 -21.40 27.44 -4.80
CA SER A 568 -21.03 27.19 -6.19
C SER A 568 -20.53 28.46 -6.87
N PHE A 569 -21.18 29.60 -6.58
CA PHE A 569 -20.84 30.88 -7.20
C PHE A 569 -20.70 31.98 -6.14
N VAL A 570 -19.71 32.85 -6.31
CA VAL A 570 -19.46 33.98 -5.42
C VAL A 570 -20.54 35.05 -5.52
N ASN A 571 -21.17 35.18 -6.68
CA ASN A 571 -22.13 36.23 -7.04
C ASN A 571 -23.55 35.72 -7.30
N SER A 572 -23.87 34.46 -6.97
CA SER A 572 -25.20 33.89 -7.16
C SER A 572 -25.49 32.81 -6.12
N ASP A 573 -26.66 32.86 -5.53
CA ASP A 573 -27.21 31.82 -4.65
C ASP A 573 -27.98 30.74 -5.45
N GLN A 574 -28.05 30.88 -6.76
CA GLN A 574 -28.68 29.86 -7.62
C GLN A 574 -27.78 28.61 -7.67
N PRO A 575 -28.37 27.41 -7.55
CA PRO A 575 -27.61 26.18 -7.65
C PRO A 575 -27.01 26.02 -9.06
N ASP A 576 -25.93 25.25 -9.15
CA ASP A 576 -25.38 24.82 -10.42
C ASP A 576 -26.33 23.79 -11.06
N GLU A 577 -27.04 24.18 -12.11
CA GLU A 577 -27.98 23.32 -12.83
C GLU A 577 -27.30 22.38 -13.85
N ALA A 578 -25.99 22.53 -14.04
CA ALA A 578 -25.25 21.77 -15.07
C ALA A 578 -25.12 20.28 -14.75
N VAL A 579 -25.47 19.84 -13.54
CA VAL A 579 -25.41 18.42 -13.16
C VAL A 579 -26.64 17.67 -13.67
N GLN A 580 -26.55 17.12 -14.87
CA GLN A 580 -27.54 16.18 -15.41
C GLN A 580 -27.45 14.84 -14.67
N ARG A 581 -28.59 14.16 -14.53
CA ARG A 581 -28.68 12.83 -13.91
C ARG A 581 -29.39 11.85 -14.82
N ARG A 582 -28.97 10.59 -14.72
CA ARG A 582 -29.67 9.46 -15.31
C ARG A 582 -30.08 8.46 -14.26
N ASP A 583 -31.08 7.65 -14.55
CA ASP A 583 -31.37 6.48 -13.71
C ASP A 583 -30.32 5.39 -13.93
N LEU A 584 -29.78 4.86 -12.84
CA LEU A 584 -28.90 3.72 -12.82
C LEU A 584 -29.38 2.72 -11.78
N ARG A 585 -30.03 1.65 -12.22
CA ARG A 585 -30.58 0.61 -11.35
C ARG A 585 -31.56 1.16 -10.31
N GLY A 586 -32.46 2.04 -10.75
CA GLY A 586 -33.46 2.68 -9.88
C GLY A 586 -32.92 3.77 -8.95
N GLN A 587 -31.69 4.25 -9.18
CA GLN A 587 -31.10 5.33 -8.40
C GLN A 587 -30.53 6.44 -9.31
N PRO A 588 -30.53 7.71 -8.86
CA PRO A 588 -29.96 8.81 -9.62
C PRO A 588 -28.44 8.72 -9.67
N GLN A 589 -27.86 8.87 -10.85
CA GLN A 589 -26.43 8.97 -11.08
C GLN A 589 -26.10 10.25 -11.82
N PRO A 590 -25.19 11.11 -11.35
CA PRO A 590 -24.67 12.22 -12.12
C PRO A 590 -24.02 11.74 -13.43
N LEU A 591 -24.26 12.48 -14.52
CA LEU A 591 -23.57 12.27 -15.78
C LEU A 591 -22.27 13.09 -15.76
N LEU A 592 -21.20 12.50 -16.28
CA LEU A 592 -20.01 13.26 -16.65
C LEU A 592 -20.42 14.25 -17.74
N THR A 593 -20.31 15.55 -17.46
CA THR A 593 -20.40 16.56 -18.53
C THR A 593 -19.17 16.40 -19.39
N GLU A 594 -19.35 15.94 -20.62
CA GLU A 594 -18.30 15.97 -21.62
C GLU A 594 -17.88 17.42 -21.84
N THR A 595 -16.58 17.64 -21.74
CA THR A 595 -15.76 18.80 -22.12
C THR A 595 -16.49 20.00 -22.75
N LEU A 596 -16.20 21.17 -22.20
CA LEU A 596 -16.45 22.44 -22.84
C LEU A 596 -15.98 22.38 -24.31
N PRO A 597 -16.79 22.85 -25.29
CA PRO A 597 -16.36 22.90 -26.67
C PRO A 597 -15.08 23.72 -26.77
N GLU A 598 -14.04 23.15 -27.36
CA GLU A 598 -12.84 23.87 -27.77
C GLU A 598 -13.25 24.96 -28.77
N GLY A 599 -13.27 26.20 -28.32
CA GLY A 599 -13.51 27.37 -29.14
C GLY A 599 -12.77 28.57 -28.54
N GLU A 600 -12.11 29.36 -29.37
CA GLU A 600 -11.52 30.63 -28.97
C GLU A 600 -12.61 31.50 -28.30
N LEU A 601 -12.40 31.84 -27.03
CA LEU A 601 -13.28 32.79 -26.34
C LEU A 601 -13.13 34.15 -27.02
N PRO A 602 -14.24 34.75 -27.55
CA PRO A 602 -14.17 36.07 -28.11
C PRO A 602 -13.70 37.06 -27.04
N SER A 603 -12.79 37.97 -27.40
CA SER A 603 -12.34 39.04 -26.52
C SER A 603 -13.56 39.85 -26.05
N ARG A 604 -13.84 39.84 -24.76
CA ARG A 604 -14.95 40.58 -24.16
C ARG A 604 -14.41 41.62 -23.18
N PRO A 605 -15.09 42.76 -23.00
CA PRO A 605 -14.70 43.72 -21.99
C PRO A 605 -14.70 43.07 -20.59
N TRP A 606 -13.76 43.50 -19.74
CA TRP A 606 -13.72 43.08 -18.36
C TRP A 606 -15.04 43.44 -17.65
N GLN A 607 -15.59 42.47 -16.92
CA GLN A 607 -16.80 42.64 -16.14
C GLN A 607 -16.50 42.37 -14.66
N ALA A 608 -16.86 43.29 -13.78
CA ALA A 608 -16.74 43.05 -12.34
C ALA A 608 -17.70 41.94 -11.90
N VAL A 609 -17.18 41.00 -11.14
CA VAL A 609 -17.92 39.80 -10.70
C VAL A 609 -18.27 39.88 -9.23
N CYS A 610 -17.32 40.26 -8.39
CA CYS A 610 -17.48 40.41 -6.93
C CYS A 610 -16.32 41.24 -6.36
N ASP A 611 -16.43 41.62 -5.11
CA ASP A 611 -15.33 42.17 -4.34
C ASP A 611 -14.29 41.11 -4.01
N LEU A 612 -13.02 41.49 -3.88
CA LEU A 612 -11.93 40.57 -3.58
C LEU A 612 -12.13 39.82 -2.27
N ASP A 613 -12.69 40.50 -1.27
CA ASP A 613 -12.97 39.95 0.06
C ASP A 613 -14.08 38.89 0.06
N ALA A 614 -14.88 38.81 -0.99
CA ALA A 614 -15.88 37.76 -1.18
C ALA A 614 -15.29 36.41 -1.63
N ILE A 615 -14.04 36.42 -2.11
CA ILE A 615 -13.34 35.19 -2.50
C ILE A 615 -12.73 34.55 -1.26
N PRO A 616 -13.03 33.29 -0.96
CA PRO A 616 -12.43 32.60 0.20
C PRO A 616 -10.91 32.58 0.11
N ALA A 617 -10.22 32.89 1.21
CA ALA A 617 -8.76 32.92 1.25
C ALA A 617 -8.15 31.60 0.82
N GLN A 618 -7.17 31.64 -0.09
CA GLN A 618 -6.45 30.49 -0.65
C GLN A 618 -7.37 29.41 -1.28
N ALA A 619 -8.52 29.83 -1.80
CA ALA A 619 -9.46 28.97 -2.50
C ALA A 619 -9.88 29.59 -3.84
N GLY A 620 -10.35 28.75 -4.75
CA GLY A 620 -11.05 29.18 -5.95
C GLY A 620 -12.56 29.13 -5.71
N ILE A 621 -13.31 29.99 -6.38
CA ILE A 621 -14.77 29.97 -6.38
C ILE A 621 -15.28 30.28 -7.79
N GLY A 622 -16.35 29.63 -8.19
CA GLY A 622 -17.00 29.91 -9.47
C GLY A 622 -17.68 31.27 -9.48
N ALA A 623 -17.88 31.85 -10.66
CA ALA A 623 -18.66 33.04 -10.87
C ALA A 623 -19.61 32.85 -12.06
N ARG A 624 -20.84 33.38 -11.95
CA ARG A 624 -21.84 33.29 -13.00
C ARG A 624 -21.91 34.61 -13.77
N LEU A 625 -21.78 34.56 -15.08
CA LEU A 625 -21.90 35.70 -15.99
C LEU A 625 -23.09 35.49 -16.93
N GLY A 626 -24.27 36.05 -16.56
CA GLY A 626 -25.52 35.83 -17.28
C GLY A 626 -25.96 34.35 -17.16
N GLU A 627 -26.22 33.69 -18.29
CA GLU A 627 -26.56 32.26 -18.36
C GLU A 627 -25.32 31.35 -18.44
N ARG A 628 -24.09 31.91 -18.31
CA ARG A 628 -22.82 31.20 -18.41
C ARG A 628 -22.15 31.11 -17.05
N GLN A 629 -21.47 30.00 -16.84
CA GLN A 629 -20.60 29.73 -15.69
C GLN A 629 -19.19 30.22 -15.96
#